data_de0e126f28886a16b0abe999c861ad73
#
_entry.id   de0e126f28886a16b0abe999c861ad73
#
_cell.length_a   1.000
_cell.length_b   1.000
_cell.length_c   1.000
_cell.angle_alpha   90.00
_cell.angle_beta   90.00
_cell.angle_gamma   90.00
#
_symmetry.space_group_name_H-M   'P 1'
#
loop_
_entity.id
_entity.type
_entity.pdbx_description
1 polymer ?
#
loop_
_entity_poly.entity_id
_entity_poly.type
_entity_poly.pdbx_seq_one_letter_code
_entity_poly.pdbx_strand_id
1 'polypeptide(L)'
;MAYQQPRNMKKLYWSFLACLLCGTAVGQDFAKGTVYVDENGNGRQDRKEAGLKGVSVSNGREVVLTDKNGKYELPVQNDNIIFVIKPSGYALPLDQNNLPKFYYIHKPQGSPELKYAGVAPTGPLPKAIDFGLKKQEEPNTFSAFVFGDPQAYNDDELGYFLNGVVKEANQKRGPLFGISLGDLVGDNLTLHPGYQQAIGQMGLPWFNVMGNHDMNYDVEQDSLADEGFERAFGPANYAFNVGNAHFIVLDNIIYPHPKTGKGYQGGLRADQLDFVENNLKQVPKDKLIVLAFHIPLNVENNASFRNEDRQRLFDLLAPYANTLSLSAHTHYQQQNFYTEKHGWKGEKPHHEYNVGTTSGDWYSGILNAKGIPTSTMRDGTPKGYAILAIDDNKYTFNYKVVDQADDYAIALFGPSVVKQKYAGRYSVFANFFLGSANDQIRYRIDNKEWKTMQRIETEDPAYMKELLAYDGATALVPGRRPSNAVKSAHLWKLDLPKLKAGKHSIAIEAVDMFGRTHTATKEIEVVE
;
A
#
# COMPACT_ATOMS: atom_id res chain seq x y z
N MET A 1 -91.68 -1.84 -43.55
CA MET A 1 -91.53 -3.25 -44.01
C MET A 1 -90.16 -3.70 -43.59
N ALA A 2 -90.12 -4.61 -42.61
CA ALA A 2 -88.89 -5.11 -42.03
C ALA A 2 -88.39 -6.33 -42.80
N TYR A 3 -87.07 -6.43 -42.93
CA TYR A 3 -86.45 -7.71 -43.28
C TYR A 3 -85.23 -7.94 -42.38
N GLN A 4 -85.30 -9.00 -41.62
CA GLN A 4 -84.27 -9.49 -40.75
C GLN A 4 -83.18 -10.20 -41.52
N GLN A 5 -81.96 -10.01 -41.09
CA GLN A 5 -80.82 -10.82 -41.52
C GLN A 5 -80.47 -11.87 -40.45
N PRO A 6 -79.95 -13.07 -40.79
CA PRO A 6 -79.44 -14.04 -39.83
C PRO A 6 -77.96 -13.81 -39.50
N ARG A 7 -77.67 -13.92 -38.23
CA ARG A 7 -76.30 -13.87 -37.65
C ARG A 7 -75.54 -15.17 -37.95
N ASN A 8 -74.43 -15.06 -38.64
CA ASN A 8 -73.41 -16.13 -38.71
C ASN A 8 -72.44 -15.97 -37.57
N MET A 9 -72.39 -16.90 -36.59
CA MET A 9 -71.36 -17.02 -35.53
C MET A 9 -70.18 -17.79 -36.11
N LYS A 10 -69.07 -17.12 -36.31
CA LYS A 10 -67.75 -17.77 -36.51
C LYS A 10 -67.13 -18.11 -35.16
N LYS A 11 -66.96 -19.39 -34.87
CA LYS A 11 -66.19 -19.90 -33.71
C LYS A 11 -64.72 -19.61 -33.94
N LEU A 12 -64.15 -18.75 -33.08
CA LEU A 12 -62.76 -18.46 -33.03
C LEU A 12 -62.08 -19.50 -32.12
N TYR A 13 -61.25 -20.40 -32.67
CA TYR A 13 -60.41 -21.32 -31.88
C TYR A 13 -59.17 -20.57 -31.42
N TRP A 14 -59.07 -20.37 -30.11
CA TRP A 14 -57.83 -19.90 -29.49
C TRP A 14 -56.93 -21.11 -29.23
N SER A 15 -55.89 -21.25 -30.07
CA SER A 15 -54.79 -22.18 -29.80
C SER A 15 -53.87 -21.53 -28.81
N PHE A 16 -53.88 -21.99 -27.56
CA PHE A 16 -52.86 -21.63 -26.56
C PHE A 16 -51.58 -22.35 -26.94
N LEU A 17 -50.61 -21.60 -27.50
CA LEU A 17 -49.22 -22.06 -27.65
C LEU A 17 -48.54 -21.85 -26.31
N ALA A 18 -48.46 -22.88 -25.48
CA ALA A 18 -47.66 -22.88 -24.26
C ALA A 18 -46.16 -22.92 -24.64
N CYS A 19 -45.49 -21.75 -24.69
CA CYS A 19 -44.05 -21.70 -24.72
C CYS A 19 -43.52 -22.21 -23.39
N LEU A 20 -43.05 -23.44 -23.31
CA LEU A 20 -42.18 -23.91 -22.25
C LEU A 20 -40.85 -23.11 -22.33
N LEU A 21 -40.76 -22.06 -21.53
CA LEU A 21 -39.47 -21.47 -21.18
C LEU A 21 -38.75 -22.50 -20.28
N CYS A 22 -37.99 -23.41 -20.88
CA CYS A 22 -36.93 -24.12 -20.17
C CYS A 22 -35.85 -23.09 -19.84
N GLY A 23 -36.03 -22.38 -18.74
CA GLY A 23 -34.92 -21.70 -18.07
C GLY A 23 -33.93 -22.78 -17.66
N THR A 24 -32.78 -22.84 -18.32
CA THR A 24 -31.63 -23.57 -17.78
C THR A 24 -31.29 -22.89 -16.47
N ALA A 25 -31.64 -23.52 -15.35
CA ALA A 25 -31.07 -23.17 -14.07
C ALA A 25 -29.58 -23.40 -14.23
N VAL A 26 -28.80 -22.34 -14.44
CA VAL A 26 -27.35 -22.39 -14.33
C VAL A 26 -27.08 -22.69 -12.85
N GLY A 27 -26.74 -23.94 -12.55
CA GLY A 27 -26.37 -24.33 -11.19
C GLY A 27 -25.18 -23.49 -10.74
N GLN A 28 -25.24 -22.95 -9.53
CA GLN A 28 -24.10 -22.27 -8.92
C GLN A 28 -22.96 -23.27 -8.76
N ASP A 29 -21.80 -22.97 -9.36
CA ASP A 29 -20.60 -23.78 -9.16
C ASP A 29 -19.96 -23.49 -7.80
N PHE A 30 -19.34 -24.53 -7.22
CA PHE A 30 -18.67 -24.43 -5.91
C PHE A 30 -17.25 -24.95 -6.00
N ALA A 31 -16.28 -24.12 -5.60
CA ALA A 31 -14.94 -24.56 -5.27
C ALA A 31 -14.95 -25.30 -3.95
N LYS A 32 -14.30 -26.45 -3.92
CA LYS A 32 -14.16 -27.31 -2.73
C LYS A 32 -12.72 -27.68 -2.52
N GLY A 33 -12.33 -27.90 -1.28
CA GLY A 33 -10.97 -28.33 -0.96
C GLY A 33 -10.75 -28.50 0.52
N THR A 34 -9.50 -28.67 0.87
CA THR A 34 -9.04 -28.87 2.25
C THR A 34 -7.90 -27.91 2.56
N VAL A 35 -7.98 -27.23 3.69
CA VAL A 35 -6.81 -26.57 4.29
C VAL A 35 -6.21 -27.53 5.30
N TYR A 36 -4.92 -27.83 5.19
CA TYR A 36 -4.26 -28.87 5.98
C TYR A 36 -2.85 -28.46 6.42
N VAL A 37 -2.31 -29.19 7.40
CA VAL A 37 -0.91 -29.01 7.83
C VAL A 37 -0.01 -29.78 6.88
N ASP A 38 0.76 -29.11 6.07
CA ASP A 38 1.77 -29.70 5.19
C ASP A 38 3.09 -29.84 5.97
N GLU A 39 3.25 -30.99 6.67
CA GLU A 39 4.39 -31.22 7.56
C GLU A 39 5.71 -31.43 6.80
N ASN A 40 5.64 -32.02 5.61
CA ASN A 40 6.83 -32.36 4.81
C ASN A 40 7.10 -31.34 3.68
N GLY A 41 6.20 -30.36 3.44
CA GLY A 41 6.37 -29.30 2.47
C GLY A 41 6.25 -29.75 1.01
N ASN A 42 5.54 -30.86 0.74
CA ASN A 42 5.41 -31.40 -0.62
C ASN A 42 4.22 -30.82 -1.41
N GLY A 43 3.37 -30.00 -0.78
CA GLY A 43 2.20 -29.34 -1.38
C GLY A 43 1.04 -30.31 -1.66
N ARG A 44 0.99 -31.49 -1.05
CA ARG A 44 -0.08 -32.48 -1.18
C ARG A 44 -0.48 -33.00 0.19
N GLN A 45 -1.78 -33.13 0.45
CA GLN A 45 -2.24 -33.70 1.71
C GLN A 45 -1.93 -35.20 1.77
N ASP A 46 -0.97 -35.59 2.61
CA ASP A 46 -0.64 -36.98 2.91
C ASP A 46 -1.60 -37.57 3.96
N ARG A 47 -1.69 -38.89 4.01
CA ARG A 47 -2.65 -39.63 4.89
C ARG A 47 -2.57 -39.24 6.37
N LYS A 48 -1.40 -38.80 6.84
CA LYS A 48 -1.17 -38.43 8.25
C LYS A 48 -1.35 -36.94 8.52
N GLU A 49 -1.49 -36.10 7.49
CA GLU A 49 -1.59 -34.67 7.59
C GLU A 49 -3.02 -34.25 7.92
N ALA A 50 -3.14 -33.55 9.03
CA ALA A 50 -4.44 -33.16 9.57
C ALA A 50 -5.03 -31.93 8.84
N GLY A 51 -6.33 -31.98 8.56
CA GLY A 51 -7.07 -30.79 8.14
C GLY A 51 -7.15 -29.74 9.25
N LEU A 52 -7.06 -28.48 8.87
CA LEU A 52 -7.11 -27.32 9.77
C LEU A 52 -8.54 -26.79 9.90
N LYS A 53 -9.12 -26.90 11.08
CA LYS A 53 -10.45 -26.36 11.41
C LYS A 53 -10.39 -24.85 11.60
N GLY A 54 -11.46 -24.13 11.14
CA GLY A 54 -11.68 -22.72 11.44
C GLY A 54 -10.75 -21.76 10.69
N VAL A 55 -10.14 -22.20 9.60
CA VAL A 55 -9.36 -21.36 8.71
C VAL A 55 -10.29 -20.69 7.69
N SER A 56 -10.15 -19.40 7.51
CA SER A 56 -10.92 -18.64 6.52
C SER A 56 -10.41 -18.89 5.10
N VAL A 57 -11.34 -19.14 4.17
CA VAL A 57 -11.11 -19.24 2.72
C VAL A 57 -12.06 -18.28 2.02
N SER A 58 -11.59 -17.57 1.01
CA SER A 58 -12.37 -16.55 0.28
C SER A 58 -12.27 -16.74 -1.23
N ASN A 59 -13.27 -16.19 -1.94
CA ASN A 59 -13.29 -16.01 -3.40
C ASN A 59 -13.13 -14.53 -3.81
N GLY A 60 -12.67 -13.66 -2.88
CA GLY A 60 -12.59 -12.22 -3.10
C GLY A 60 -13.85 -11.45 -2.65
N ARG A 61 -14.91 -12.15 -2.22
CA ARG A 61 -16.15 -11.56 -1.70
C ARG A 61 -16.70 -12.32 -0.49
N GLU A 62 -17.07 -13.59 -0.67
CA GLU A 62 -17.51 -14.48 0.40
C GLU A 62 -16.29 -14.98 1.19
N VAL A 63 -16.51 -15.21 2.49
CA VAL A 63 -15.52 -15.81 3.39
C VAL A 63 -16.19 -16.92 4.17
N VAL A 64 -15.65 -18.14 4.03
CA VAL A 64 -16.14 -19.32 4.74
C VAL A 64 -15.07 -19.88 5.67
N LEU A 65 -15.48 -20.56 6.73
CA LEU A 65 -14.58 -21.25 7.65
C LEU A 65 -14.51 -22.74 7.31
N THR A 66 -13.31 -23.32 7.37
CA THR A 66 -13.13 -24.75 7.23
C THR A 66 -13.79 -25.52 8.39
N ASP A 67 -14.34 -26.69 8.08
CA ASP A 67 -14.94 -27.62 9.05
C ASP A 67 -13.89 -28.30 9.95
N LYS A 68 -14.34 -29.24 10.80
CA LYS A 68 -13.45 -30.02 11.70
C LYS A 68 -12.38 -30.85 11.00
N ASN A 69 -12.56 -31.14 9.71
CA ASN A 69 -11.62 -31.90 8.88
C ASN A 69 -10.83 -30.99 7.93
N GLY A 70 -10.92 -29.67 8.08
CA GLY A 70 -10.25 -28.71 7.21
C GLY A 70 -10.97 -28.45 5.88
N LYS A 71 -12.15 -29.03 5.65
CA LYS A 71 -12.87 -28.90 4.37
C LYS A 71 -13.64 -27.59 4.28
N TYR A 72 -13.70 -27.04 3.07
CA TYR A 72 -14.49 -25.86 2.73
C TYR A 72 -15.28 -26.05 1.44
N GLU A 73 -16.31 -25.28 1.28
CA GLU A 73 -17.11 -25.13 0.06
C GLU A 73 -17.49 -23.67 -0.14
N LEU A 74 -17.22 -23.09 -1.31
CA LEU A 74 -17.31 -21.67 -1.59
C LEU A 74 -17.89 -21.47 -2.98
N PRO A 75 -18.92 -20.61 -3.17
CA PRO A 75 -19.48 -20.33 -4.50
C PRO A 75 -18.44 -19.67 -5.39
N VAL A 76 -18.43 -20.01 -6.68
CA VAL A 76 -17.50 -19.43 -7.65
C VAL A 76 -18.20 -19.09 -8.95
N GLN A 77 -17.64 -18.14 -9.68
CA GLN A 77 -17.98 -17.74 -11.04
C GLN A 77 -16.79 -18.04 -11.96
N ASN A 78 -16.92 -17.75 -13.25
CA ASN A 78 -15.86 -17.99 -14.24
C ASN A 78 -14.66 -17.03 -14.14
N ASP A 79 -14.70 -16.11 -13.20
CA ASP A 79 -13.61 -15.19 -12.90
C ASP A 79 -13.55 -14.99 -11.38
N ASN A 80 -12.81 -15.85 -10.72
CA ASN A 80 -12.59 -15.78 -9.27
C ASN A 80 -11.17 -16.24 -8.90
N ILE A 81 -10.62 -15.65 -7.90
CA ILE A 81 -9.42 -16.17 -7.23
C ILE A 81 -9.82 -16.70 -5.86
N ILE A 82 -9.64 -18.00 -5.66
CA ILE A 82 -9.90 -18.68 -4.40
C ILE A 82 -8.61 -18.66 -3.58
N PHE A 83 -8.64 -18.17 -2.35
CA PHE A 83 -7.47 -18.07 -1.53
C PHE A 83 -7.72 -18.36 -0.06
N VAL A 84 -6.70 -18.92 0.59
CA VAL A 84 -6.71 -19.09 2.05
C VAL A 84 -6.23 -17.82 2.74
N ILE A 85 -6.98 -17.36 3.73
CA ILE A 85 -6.55 -16.28 4.62
C ILE A 85 -5.63 -16.90 5.67
N LYS A 86 -4.31 -16.69 5.50
CA LYS A 86 -3.28 -17.27 6.36
C LYS A 86 -3.62 -17.06 7.84
N PRO A 87 -3.82 -18.09 8.63
CA PRO A 87 -4.00 -17.95 10.08
C PRO A 87 -2.64 -17.66 10.76
N SER A 88 -2.67 -17.03 11.93
CA SER A 88 -1.47 -16.87 12.77
C SER A 88 -0.94 -18.26 13.18
N GLY A 89 0.38 -18.36 13.32
CA GLY A 89 1.04 -19.61 13.69
C GLY A 89 1.30 -20.59 12.52
N TYR A 90 1.11 -20.11 11.29
CA TYR A 90 1.38 -20.88 10.08
C TYR A 90 2.11 -20.06 9.02
N ALA A 91 2.95 -20.71 8.24
CA ALA A 91 3.59 -20.16 7.05
C ALA A 91 2.88 -20.61 5.77
N LEU A 92 2.87 -19.73 4.77
CA LEU A 92 2.45 -20.03 3.41
C LEU A 92 3.60 -20.67 2.61
N PRO A 93 3.34 -21.56 1.63
CA PRO A 93 4.33 -21.91 0.62
C PRO A 93 4.80 -20.66 -0.12
N LEU A 94 6.07 -20.62 -0.49
CA LEU A 94 6.68 -19.54 -1.24
C LEU A 94 7.18 -20.05 -2.60
N ASP A 95 7.16 -19.19 -3.61
CA ASP A 95 7.85 -19.47 -4.87
C ASP A 95 9.36 -19.14 -4.78
N GLN A 96 10.07 -19.27 -5.90
CA GLN A 96 11.51 -18.99 -5.97
C GLN A 96 11.90 -17.54 -5.69
N ASN A 97 10.94 -16.60 -5.73
CA ASN A 97 11.12 -15.18 -5.44
C ASN A 97 10.57 -14.80 -4.06
N ASN A 98 10.30 -15.78 -3.19
CA ASN A 98 9.69 -15.62 -1.88
C ASN A 98 8.28 -14.98 -1.89
N LEU A 99 7.55 -15.09 -3.02
CA LEU A 99 6.17 -14.65 -3.10
C LEU A 99 5.23 -15.74 -2.55
N PRO A 100 4.28 -15.42 -1.65
CA PRO A 100 3.38 -16.40 -1.06
C PRO A 100 2.44 -17.04 -2.07
N LYS A 101 2.33 -18.37 -2.06
CA LYS A 101 1.40 -19.17 -2.89
C LYS A 101 0.24 -19.66 -2.03
N PHE A 102 -0.81 -18.85 -1.95
CA PHE A 102 -1.97 -19.06 -1.08
C PHE A 102 -3.30 -19.01 -1.84
N TYR A 103 -3.25 -19.06 -3.17
CA TYR A 103 -4.41 -18.85 -4.04
C TYR A 103 -4.45 -19.82 -5.22
N TYR A 104 -5.63 -19.94 -5.81
CA TYR A 104 -5.90 -20.60 -7.08
C TYR A 104 -6.75 -19.67 -7.95
N ILE A 105 -6.31 -19.39 -9.16
CA ILE A 105 -7.06 -18.56 -10.12
C ILE A 105 -7.97 -19.47 -10.92
N HIS A 106 -9.29 -19.21 -10.89
CA HIS A 106 -10.31 -19.85 -11.71
C HIS A 106 -10.80 -18.87 -12.77
N LYS A 107 -10.20 -18.97 -13.94
CA LYS A 107 -10.53 -18.18 -15.12
C LYS A 107 -10.49 -19.13 -16.34
N PRO A 108 -11.58 -19.92 -16.54
CA PRO A 108 -11.58 -21.02 -17.53
C PRO A 108 -11.16 -20.65 -18.93
N GLN A 109 -11.56 -19.47 -19.38
CA GLN A 109 -11.25 -18.93 -20.72
C GLN A 109 -9.97 -18.09 -20.76
N GLY A 110 -9.36 -17.81 -19.57
CA GLY A 110 -8.28 -16.85 -19.44
C GLY A 110 -8.75 -15.41 -19.56
N SER A 111 -7.81 -14.49 -19.45
CA SER A 111 -8.01 -13.06 -19.68
C SER A 111 -8.25 -12.80 -21.17
N PRO A 112 -8.93 -11.70 -21.54
CA PRO A 112 -9.02 -11.26 -22.93
C PRO A 112 -7.62 -10.93 -23.48
N GLU A 113 -7.53 -10.72 -24.79
CA GLU A 113 -6.31 -10.25 -25.42
C GLU A 113 -6.05 -8.79 -25.01
N LEU A 114 -4.95 -8.56 -24.31
CA LEU A 114 -4.53 -7.26 -23.75
C LEU A 114 -3.10 -6.94 -24.18
N LYS A 115 -2.72 -5.66 -24.14
CA LYS A 115 -1.35 -5.21 -24.40
C LYS A 115 -0.33 -5.96 -23.55
N TYR A 116 -0.62 -6.10 -22.28
CA TYR A 116 0.13 -6.95 -21.36
C TYR A 116 -0.73 -8.16 -21.01
N ALA A 117 -0.25 -9.34 -21.35
CA ALA A 117 -1.03 -10.55 -21.17
C ALA A 117 -1.45 -10.75 -19.71
N GLY A 118 -2.73 -11.05 -19.52
CA GLY A 118 -3.29 -11.47 -18.24
C GLY A 118 -3.10 -12.97 -17.98
N VAL A 119 -4.03 -13.54 -17.23
CA VAL A 119 -4.06 -14.94 -16.82
C VAL A 119 -4.34 -15.85 -18.02
N ALA A 120 -3.55 -16.90 -18.21
CA ALA A 120 -3.80 -17.93 -19.22
C ALA A 120 -5.07 -18.72 -18.87
N PRO A 121 -5.78 -19.34 -19.88
CA PRO A 121 -6.93 -20.20 -19.61
C PRO A 121 -6.60 -21.27 -18.57
N THR A 122 -7.38 -21.32 -17.48
CA THR A 122 -7.17 -22.32 -16.41
C THR A 122 -7.92 -23.62 -16.66
N GLY A 123 -8.85 -23.63 -17.63
CA GLY A 123 -9.74 -24.76 -17.87
C GLY A 123 -10.84 -24.90 -16.79
N PRO A 124 -11.52 -26.06 -16.75
CA PRO A 124 -12.61 -26.27 -15.82
C PRO A 124 -12.15 -26.29 -14.36
N LEU A 125 -13.07 -25.97 -13.45
CA LEU A 125 -12.83 -26.02 -12.01
C LEU A 125 -12.34 -27.41 -11.60
N PRO A 126 -11.20 -27.52 -10.89
CA PRO A 126 -10.70 -28.81 -10.42
C PRO A 126 -11.62 -29.40 -9.35
N LYS A 127 -11.57 -30.72 -9.15
CA LYS A 127 -12.38 -31.41 -8.14
C LYS A 127 -12.09 -30.96 -6.70
N ALA A 128 -10.87 -30.50 -6.44
CA ALA A 128 -10.45 -29.96 -5.15
C ALA A 128 -9.36 -28.90 -5.37
N ILE A 129 -9.41 -27.85 -4.56
CA ILE A 129 -8.39 -26.82 -4.44
C ILE A 129 -7.92 -26.86 -2.99
N ASP A 130 -6.78 -27.51 -2.77
CA ASP A 130 -6.25 -27.75 -1.43
C ASP A 130 -5.14 -26.74 -1.09
N PHE A 131 -5.08 -26.30 0.18
CA PHE A 131 -4.08 -25.37 0.68
C PHE A 131 -3.28 -26.02 1.82
N GLY A 132 -2.02 -26.32 1.57
CA GLY A 132 -1.07 -26.81 2.58
C GLY A 132 -0.42 -25.65 3.31
N LEU A 133 -0.47 -25.65 4.64
CA LEU A 133 0.14 -24.64 5.50
C LEU A 133 1.16 -25.30 6.42
N LYS A 134 2.33 -24.69 6.59
CA LYS A 134 3.37 -25.22 7.49
C LYS A 134 3.25 -24.56 8.87
N LYS A 135 3.27 -25.35 9.95
CA LYS A 135 3.34 -24.78 11.30
C LYS A 135 4.58 -23.91 11.46
N GLN A 136 4.38 -22.71 12.00
CA GLN A 136 5.45 -21.76 12.28
C GLN A 136 5.08 -20.96 13.53
N GLU A 137 5.93 -20.97 14.54
CA GLU A 137 5.73 -20.07 15.68
C GLU A 137 5.88 -18.62 15.22
N GLU A 138 4.92 -17.78 15.57
CA GLU A 138 4.91 -16.36 15.29
C GLU A 138 4.85 -15.58 16.60
N PRO A 139 5.82 -14.69 16.86
CA PRO A 139 5.73 -13.82 18.03
C PRO A 139 4.64 -12.78 17.83
N ASN A 140 4.03 -12.31 18.93
CA ASN A 140 3.16 -11.14 18.90
C ASN A 140 3.93 -9.82 18.75
N THR A 141 5.24 -9.85 19.03
CA THR A 141 6.15 -8.71 18.83
C THR A 141 7.03 -9.01 17.62
N PHE A 142 6.84 -8.26 16.54
CA PHE A 142 7.58 -8.45 15.28
C PHE A 142 7.68 -7.14 14.50
N SER A 143 8.42 -7.17 13.40
CA SER A 143 8.45 -6.07 12.45
C SER A 143 8.27 -6.55 11.01
N ALA A 144 7.91 -5.60 10.12
CA ALA A 144 7.76 -5.81 8.70
C ALA A 144 8.36 -4.65 7.92
N PHE A 145 8.93 -4.93 6.75
CA PHE A 145 9.28 -3.89 5.80
C PHE A 145 8.02 -3.35 5.11
N VAL A 146 7.98 -2.03 4.92
CA VAL A 146 6.92 -1.36 4.15
C VAL A 146 7.59 -0.47 3.11
N PHE A 147 7.46 -0.85 1.84
CA PHE A 147 8.01 -0.15 0.69
C PHE A 147 6.90 0.58 -0.07
N GLY A 148 7.04 1.88 -0.26
CA GLY A 148 6.21 2.65 -1.18
C GLY A 148 6.84 2.67 -2.57
N ASP A 149 6.03 2.61 -3.61
CA ASP A 149 6.32 2.88 -5.03
C ASP A 149 7.76 2.54 -5.48
N PRO A 150 8.11 1.28 -5.69
CA PRO A 150 9.35 0.89 -6.39
C PRO A 150 9.41 1.45 -7.81
N GLN A 151 8.34 1.46 -8.51
CA GLN A 151 7.95 2.19 -9.73
C GLN A 151 9.05 2.37 -10.77
N ALA A 152 9.74 1.28 -11.14
CA ALA A 152 10.73 1.31 -12.20
C ALA A 152 10.08 1.30 -13.58
N TYR A 153 10.49 2.22 -14.47
CA TYR A 153 10.01 2.33 -15.85
C TYR A 153 10.88 1.54 -16.85
N ASN A 154 12.06 1.10 -16.42
CA ASN A 154 13.04 0.39 -17.25
C ASN A 154 13.99 -0.45 -16.38
N ASP A 155 14.86 -1.22 -17.02
CA ASP A 155 15.81 -2.10 -16.35
C ASP A 155 16.89 -1.35 -15.55
N ASP A 156 17.29 -0.14 -15.97
CA ASP A 156 18.24 0.68 -15.20
C ASP A 156 17.64 1.08 -13.86
N GLU A 157 16.36 1.48 -13.85
CA GLU A 157 15.64 1.85 -12.64
C GLU A 157 15.37 0.65 -11.74
N LEU A 158 15.11 -0.55 -12.31
CA LEU A 158 15.12 -1.80 -11.53
C LEU A 158 16.50 -2.04 -10.90
N GLY A 159 17.57 -1.73 -11.62
CA GLY A 159 18.94 -1.75 -11.10
C GLY A 159 19.15 -0.76 -9.95
N TYR A 160 18.58 0.44 -10.03
CA TYR A 160 18.62 1.43 -8.95
C TYR A 160 17.84 0.97 -7.72
N PHE A 161 16.65 0.39 -7.91
CA PHE A 161 15.87 -0.21 -6.83
C PHE A 161 16.65 -1.32 -6.13
N LEU A 162 17.16 -2.28 -6.89
CA LEU A 162 17.92 -3.41 -6.35
C LEU A 162 19.17 -2.95 -5.59
N ASN A 163 20.00 -2.11 -6.21
CA ASN A 163 21.30 -1.74 -5.67
C ASN A 163 21.22 -0.62 -4.63
N GLY A 164 20.23 0.25 -4.72
CA GLY A 164 20.04 1.41 -3.86
C GLY A 164 19.13 1.15 -2.66
N VAL A 165 18.24 0.16 -2.72
CA VAL A 165 17.26 -0.08 -1.64
C VAL A 165 17.32 -1.52 -1.15
N VAL A 166 17.04 -2.50 -2.02
CA VAL A 166 16.87 -3.90 -1.63
C VAL A 166 18.13 -4.46 -0.97
N LYS A 167 19.31 -4.24 -1.55
CA LYS A 167 20.58 -4.73 -0.99
C LYS A 167 20.92 -4.13 0.36
N GLU A 168 20.54 -2.88 0.62
CA GLU A 168 20.70 -2.27 1.94
C GLU A 168 19.69 -2.82 2.92
N ALA A 169 18.41 -2.85 2.54
CA ALA A 169 17.33 -3.36 3.38
C ALA A 169 17.55 -4.83 3.78
N ASN A 170 18.05 -5.67 2.87
CA ASN A 170 18.38 -7.08 3.15
C ASN A 170 19.47 -7.26 4.24
N GLN A 171 20.29 -6.24 4.52
CA GLN A 171 21.24 -6.30 5.62
C GLN A 171 20.58 -6.13 6.98
N LYS A 172 19.35 -5.58 7.05
CA LYS A 172 18.58 -5.45 8.29
C LYS A 172 18.01 -6.81 8.70
N ARG A 173 18.22 -7.16 9.94
CA ARG A 173 17.66 -8.36 10.56
C ARG A 173 16.48 -7.99 11.45
N GLY A 174 15.50 -8.87 11.54
CA GLY A 174 14.35 -8.71 12.44
C GLY A 174 13.00 -8.69 11.76
N PRO A 175 12.77 -8.00 10.61
CA PRO A 175 11.49 -8.10 9.92
C PRO A 175 11.17 -9.53 9.51
N LEU A 176 9.90 -9.96 9.74
CA LEU A 176 9.42 -11.31 9.41
C LEU A 176 8.95 -11.41 7.95
N PHE A 177 8.50 -10.30 7.37
CA PHE A 177 8.02 -10.21 5.99
C PHE A 177 8.15 -8.78 5.48
N GLY A 178 7.84 -8.58 4.21
CA GLY A 178 7.72 -7.26 3.62
C GLY A 178 6.44 -7.09 2.83
N ILE A 179 6.06 -5.82 2.63
CA ILE A 179 4.94 -5.42 1.80
C ILE A 179 5.32 -4.21 0.94
N SER A 180 5.02 -4.28 -0.37
CA SER A 180 5.08 -3.12 -1.27
C SER A 180 3.68 -2.58 -1.50
N LEU A 181 3.53 -1.26 -1.38
CA LEU A 181 2.23 -0.56 -1.38
C LEU A 181 1.79 -0.07 -2.78
N GLY A 182 2.05 -0.87 -3.81
CA GLY A 182 1.65 -0.57 -5.18
C GLY A 182 2.70 0.19 -5.98
N ASP A 183 2.37 0.43 -7.25
CA ASP A 183 3.29 0.97 -8.24
C ASP A 183 4.62 0.20 -8.22
N LEU A 184 4.51 -1.13 -8.37
CA LEU A 184 5.65 -2.03 -8.34
C LEU A 184 6.57 -1.77 -9.53
N VAL A 185 5.94 -1.42 -10.67
CA VAL A 185 6.59 -0.95 -11.91
C VAL A 185 5.88 0.31 -12.43
N GLY A 186 6.47 0.98 -13.43
CA GLY A 186 5.92 2.19 -14.03
C GLY A 186 5.29 1.92 -15.40
N ASP A 187 3.99 1.57 -15.48
CA ASP A 187 3.21 1.34 -16.72
C ASP A 187 3.67 0.19 -17.62
N ASN A 188 4.87 -0.32 -17.42
CA ASN A 188 5.43 -1.41 -18.22
C ASN A 188 5.39 -2.73 -17.46
N LEU A 189 4.28 -3.47 -17.57
CA LEU A 189 4.09 -4.72 -16.83
C LEU A 189 5.06 -5.84 -17.25
N THR A 190 5.82 -5.68 -18.35
CA THR A 190 6.90 -6.63 -18.69
C THR A 190 8.06 -6.60 -17.69
N LEU A 191 8.11 -5.58 -16.82
CA LEU A 191 9.12 -5.45 -15.76
C LEU A 191 8.74 -6.21 -14.47
N HIS A 192 7.51 -6.72 -14.31
CA HIS A 192 7.11 -7.51 -13.14
C HIS A 192 8.08 -8.65 -12.80
N PRO A 193 8.57 -9.48 -13.76
CA PRO A 193 9.56 -10.51 -13.45
C PRO A 193 10.88 -9.95 -12.89
N GLY A 194 11.36 -8.80 -13.40
CA GLY A 194 12.55 -8.12 -12.89
C GLY A 194 12.35 -7.60 -11.47
N TYR A 195 11.19 -7.00 -11.18
CA TYR A 195 10.81 -6.60 -9.83
C TYR A 195 10.75 -7.80 -8.88
N GLN A 196 10.10 -8.91 -9.28
CA GLN A 196 10.02 -10.14 -8.47
C GLN A 196 11.41 -10.70 -8.14
N GLN A 197 12.33 -10.70 -9.11
CA GLN A 197 13.73 -11.13 -8.88
C GLN A 197 14.47 -10.18 -7.94
N ALA A 198 14.26 -8.87 -8.06
CA ALA A 198 14.88 -7.89 -7.17
C ALA A 198 14.38 -8.05 -5.73
N ILE A 199 13.06 -8.07 -5.53
CA ILE A 199 12.48 -8.17 -4.20
C ILE A 199 12.71 -9.56 -3.56
N GLY A 200 12.80 -10.60 -4.37
CA GLY A 200 13.14 -11.95 -3.92
C GLY A 200 14.50 -12.04 -3.20
N GLN A 201 15.42 -11.10 -3.47
CA GLN A 201 16.69 -11.01 -2.75
C GLN A 201 16.54 -10.62 -1.27
N MET A 202 15.38 -10.12 -0.86
CA MET A 202 15.10 -9.89 0.56
C MET A 202 15.10 -11.18 1.38
N GLY A 203 14.83 -12.34 0.75
CA GLY A 203 14.83 -13.64 1.42
C GLY A 203 13.72 -13.84 2.46
N LEU A 204 12.65 -13.03 2.38
CA LEU A 204 11.50 -13.01 3.28
C LEU A 204 10.21 -13.15 2.47
N PRO A 205 9.11 -13.67 3.06
CA PRO A 205 7.80 -13.60 2.45
C PRO A 205 7.47 -12.15 2.07
N TRP A 206 7.05 -11.92 0.82
CA TRP A 206 6.78 -10.58 0.33
C TRP A 206 5.39 -10.46 -0.25
N PHE A 207 4.60 -9.55 0.31
CA PHE A 207 3.24 -9.25 -0.12
C PHE A 207 3.23 -8.00 -1.02
N ASN A 208 2.31 -7.97 -1.98
CA ASN A 208 2.23 -6.87 -2.93
C ASN A 208 0.82 -6.29 -2.97
N VAL A 209 0.73 -4.98 -2.97
CA VAL A 209 -0.47 -4.21 -3.27
C VAL A 209 -0.42 -3.81 -4.75
N MET A 210 -1.55 -3.72 -5.40
CA MET A 210 -1.65 -3.18 -6.76
C MET A 210 -1.64 -1.65 -6.72
N GLY A 211 -0.82 -1.00 -7.56
CA GLY A 211 -0.83 0.44 -7.80
C GLY A 211 -1.41 0.79 -9.17
N ASN A 212 -1.66 2.09 -9.39
CA ASN A 212 -2.23 2.53 -10.67
C ASN A 212 -1.29 2.34 -11.86
N HIS A 213 0.02 2.21 -11.65
CA HIS A 213 0.98 1.88 -12.69
C HIS A 213 1.15 0.37 -12.94
N ASP A 214 0.47 -0.49 -12.15
CA ASP A 214 0.48 -1.95 -12.31
C ASP A 214 -0.73 -2.46 -13.12
N MET A 215 -1.55 -1.55 -13.69
CA MET A 215 -2.81 -1.87 -14.37
C MET A 215 -2.65 -2.18 -15.86
N ASN A 216 -3.59 -2.93 -16.40
CA ASN A 216 -3.87 -2.98 -17.81
C ASN A 216 -4.71 -1.75 -18.21
N TYR A 217 -4.10 -0.80 -18.96
CA TYR A 217 -4.76 0.46 -19.34
C TYR A 217 -5.62 0.37 -20.61
N ASP A 218 -5.57 -0.74 -21.32
CA ASP A 218 -6.28 -1.00 -22.56
C ASP A 218 -7.62 -1.72 -22.36
N VAL A 219 -8.25 -1.49 -21.21
CA VAL A 219 -9.53 -2.09 -20.81
C VAL A 219 -10.62 -1.02 -20.61
N GLU A 220 -11.89 -1.44 -20.77
CA GLU A 220 -13.06 -0.58 -20.60
C GLU A 220 -13.80 -0.85 -19.28
N GLN A 221 -13.39 -1.87 -18.53
CA GLN A 221 -14.01 -2.29 -17.28
C GLN A 221 -12.96 -2.47 -16.20
N ASP A 222 -13.26 -2.01 -15.01
CA ASP A 222 -12.40 -2.07 -13.83
C ASP A 222 -11.95 -3.50 -13.49
N SER A 223 -12.86 -4.46 -13.62
CA SER A 223 -12.60 -5.89 -13.38
C SER A 223 -11.62 -6.54 -14.35
N LEU A 224 -11.11 -5.82 -15.33
CA LEU A 224 -10.08 -6.28 -16.26
C LEU A 224 -8.77 -5.48 -16.11
N ALA A 225 -8.76 -4.48 -15.22
CA ALA A 225 -7.58 -3.64 -15.03
C ALA A 225 -6.46 -4.36 -14.26
N ASP A 226 -6.79 -5.36 -13.48
CA ASP A 226 -5.89 -6.13 -12.61
C ASP A 226 -5.33 -7.42 -13.24
N GLU A 227 -5.68 -7.76 -14.49
CA GLU A 227 -5.34 -9.04 -15.15
C GLU A 227 -3.83 -9.33 -15.22
N GLY A 228 -3.02 -8.31 -15.52
CA GLY A 228 -1.56 -8.42 -15.54
C GLY A 228 -0.95 -8.57 -14.14
N PHE A 229 -1.54 -7.89 -13.16
CA PHE A 229 -1.17 -8.01 -11.75
C PHE A 229 -1.53 -9.40 -11.21
N GLU A 230 -2.76 -9.89 -11.45
CA GLU A 230 -3.22 -11.22 -11.03
C GLU A 230 -2.33 -12.33 -11.57
N ARG A 231 -1.95 -12.23 -12.84
CA ARG A 231 -1.00 -13.18 -13.45
C ARG A 231 0.33 -13.23 -12.73
N ALA A 232 0.84 -12.08 -12.29
CA ALA A 232 2.17 -11.96 -11.69
C ALA A 232 2.17 -12.26 -10.18
N PHE A 233 1.15 -11.78 -9.45
CA PHE A 233 1.15 -11.74 -7.99
C PHE A 233 -0.04 -12.45 -7.34
N GLY A 234 -1.06 -12.83 -8.11
CA GLY A 234 -2.31 -13.41 -7.59
C GLY A 234 -3.32 -12.33 -7.22
N PRO A 235 -4.19 -12.56 -6.23
CA PRO A 235 -5.31 -11.69 -5.94
C PRO A 235 -4.86 -10.26 -5.61
N ALA A 236 -5.52 -9.25 -6.19
CA ALA A 236 -5.34 -7.84 -5.85
C ALA A 236 -6.01 -7.48 -4.50
N ASN A 237 -6.96 -8.32 -4.05
CA ASN A 237 -7.69 -8.17 -2.79
C ASN A 237 -7.57 -9.44 -1.96
N TYR A 238 -6.95 -9.35 -0.78
CA TYR A 238 -6.72 -10.52 0.08
C TYR A 238 -6.47 -10.11 1.54
N ALA A 239 -6.33 -11.11 2.42
CA ALA A 239 -6.00 -10.89 3.82
C ALA A 239 -5.05 -11.97 4.36
N PHE A 240 -4.35 -11.66 5.45
CA PHE A 240 -3.50 -12.59 6.17
C PHE A 240 -3.31 -12.15 7.62
N ASN A 241 -2.91 -13.09 8.49
CA ASN A 241 -2.61 -12.80 9.89
C ASN A 241 -1.12 -13.06 10.19
N VAL A 242 -0.54 -12.23 11.07
CA VAL A 242 0.75 -12.47 11.72
C VAL A 242 0.61 -12.07 13.19
N GLY A 243 0.89 -12.99 14.11
CA GLY A 243 0.67 -12.75 15.53
C GLY A 243 -0.75 -12.26 15.83
N ASN A 244 -0.88 -11.15 16.54
CA ASN A 244 -2.18 -10.53 16.84
C ASN A 244 -2.57 -9.42 15.84
N ALA A 245 -1.95 -9.33 14.69
CA ALA A 245 -2.33 -8.40 13.64
C ALA A 245 -3.05 -9.12 12.49
N HIS A 246 -4.05 -8.46 11.92
CA HIS A 246 -4.82 -8.88 10.75
C HIS A 246 -4.63 -7.86 9.63
N PHE A 247 -4.01 -8.27 8.54
CA PHE A 247 -3.74 -7.45 7.38
C PHE A 247 -4.81 -7.68 6.32
N ILE A 248 -5.33 -6.60 5.75
CA ILE A 248 -6.26 -6.61 4.61
C ILE A 248 -5.63 -5.77 3.50
N VAL A 249 -5.33 -6.40 2.38
CA VAL A 249 -4.79 -5.77 1.18
C VAL A 249 -5.93 -5.53 0.21
N LEU A 250 -6.01 -4.32 -0.32
CA LEU A 250 -7.08 -3.90 -1.24
C LEU A 250 -6.49 -3.16 -2.44
N ASP A 251 -6.92 -3.54 -3.62
CA ASP A 251 -6.90 -2.66 -4.77
C ASP A 251 -7.91 -1.54 -4.55
N ASN A 252 -7.44 -0.30 -4.45
CA ASN A 252 -8.30 0.85 -4.22
C ASN A 252 -8.31 1.84 -5.40
N ILE A 253 -8.22 1.29 -6.60
CA ILE A 253 -8.18 2.04 -7.86
C ILE A 253 -9.41 1.68 -8.68
N ILE A 254 -10.17 2.65 -9.09
CA ILE A 254 -11.31 2.48 -10.01
C ILE A 254 -10.89 2.97 -11.40
N TYR A 255 -10.82 2.07 -12.35
CA TYR A 255 -10.41 2.33 -13.73
C TYR A 255 -11.35 1.68 -14.75
N PRO A 256 -11.78 2.37 -15.83
CA PRO A 256 -11.60 3.81 -16.07
C PRO A 256 -12.35 4.68 -15.06
N HIS A 257 -11.92 5.92 -14.91
CA HIS A 257 -12.57 6.88 -14.00
C HIS A 257 -14.09 6.97 -14.31
N PRO A 258 -14.99 6.69 -13.34
CA PRO A 258 -16.41 6.45 -13.60
C PRO A 258 -17.17 7.65 -14.19
N LYS A 259 -16.69 8.89 -14.00
CA LYS A 259 -17.33 10.10 -14.53
C LYS A 259 -16.75 10.56 -15.86
N THR A 260 -15.46 10.36 -16.09
CA THR A 260 -14.77 10.92 -17.26
C THR A 260 -14.45 9.86 -18.31
N GLY A 261 -14.47 8.59 -17.95
CA GLY A 261 -14.03 7.48 -18.79
C GLY A 261 -12.53 7.50 -19.11
N LYS A 262 -11.76 8.40 -18.47
CA LYS A 262 -10.31 8.55 -18.69
C LYS A 262 -9.58 8.68 -17.37
N GLY A 263 -8.39 8.03 -17.28
CA GLY A 263 -7.64 7.95 -16.04
C GLY A 263 -8.36 7.10 -15.00
N TYR A 264 -7.98 7.25 -13.75
CA TYR A 264 -8.50 6.48 -12.62
C TYR A 264 -8.98 7.39 -11.48
N GLN A 265 -9.64 6.81 -10.50
CA GLN A 265 -10.03 7.45 -9.26
C GLN A 265 -9.81 6.49 -8.09
N GLY A 266 -9.32 6.99 -6.96
CA GLY A 266 -9.31 6.23 -5.71
C GLY A 266 -10.72 5.85 -5.27
N GLY A 267 -10.92 4.61 -4.88
CA GLY A 267 -12.22 4.09 -4.46
C GLY A 267 -12.18 2.57 -4.30
N LEU A 268 -13.30 2.00 -3.90
CA LEU A 268 -13.46 0.56 -3.72
C LEU A 268 -14.74 0.10 -4.40
N ARG A 269 -14.70 -1.06 -5.05
CA ARG A 269 -15.91 -1.70 -5.57
C ARG A 269 -16.77 -2.24 -4.41
N ALA A 270 -18.05 -2.47 -4.72
CA ALA A 270 -18.98 -2.99 -3.74
C ALA A 270 -18.60 -4.40 -3.24
N ASP A 271 -18.10 -5.26 -4.15
CA ASP A 271 -17.64 -6.62 -3.86
C ASP A 271 -16.42 -6.63 -2.91
N GLN A 272 -15.48 -5.68 -3.10
CA GLN A 272 -14.33 -5.52 -2.21
C GLN A 272 -14.76 -5.11 -0.79
N LEU A 273 -15.73 -4.20 -0.67
CA LEU A 273 -16.28 -3.81 0.63
C LEU A 273 -17.11 -4.94 1.27
N ASP A 274 -17.79 -5.78 0.46
CA ASP A 274 -18.42 -7.01 0.93
C ASP A 274 -17.37 -8.02 1.45
N PHE A 275 -16.23 -8.16 0.75
CA PHE A 275 -15.10 -8.96 1.23
C PHE A 275 -14.58 -8.47 2.59
N VAL A 276 -14.34 -7.17 2.73
CA VAL A 276 -13.90 -6.57 4.01
C VAL A 276 -14.90 -6.88 5.11
N GLU A 277 -16.20 -6.68 4.86
CA GLU A 277 -17.27 -6.97 5.81
C GLU A 277 -17.29 -8.45 6.22
N ASN A 278 -17.29 -9.37 5.24
CA ASN A 278 -17.35 -10.80 5.48
C ASN A 278 -16.10 -11.33 6.18
N ASN A 279 -14.93 -10.78 5.83
CA ASN A 279 -13.67 -11.10 6.47
C ASN A 279 -13.65 -10.63 7.93
N LEU A 280 -14.00 -9.39 8.19
CA LEU A 280 -14.01 -8.81 9.54
C LEU A 280 -15.00 -9.49 10.50
N LYS A 281 -16.07 -10.14 10.00
CA LYS A 281 -16.97 -10.98 10.83
C LYS A 281 -16.25 -12.16 11.49
N GLN A 282 -15.12 -12.60 10.92
CA GLN A 282 -14.31 -13.72 11.43
C GLN A 282 -13.13 -13.27 12.30
N VAL A 283 -12.91 -11.95 12.45
CA VAL A 283 -11.73 -11.39 13.13
C VAL A 283 -12.12 -10.90 14.54
N PRO A 284 -11.41 -11.34 15.60
CA PRO A 284 -11.60 -10.83 16.96
C PRO A 284 -11.40 -9.31 17.05
N LYS A 285 -12.20 -8.66 17.91
CA LYS A 285 -12.25 -7.19 18.00
C LYS A 285 -11.02 -6.56 18.67
N ASP A 286 -10.23 -7.34 19.38
CA ASP A 286 -9.01 -6.93 20.07
C ASP A 286 -7.76 -6.95 19.17
N LYS A 287 -7.86 -7.53 17.97
CA LYS A 287 -6.76 -7.52 17.01
C LYS A 287 -6.44 -6.11 16.47
N LEU A 288 -5.19 -5.91 16.09
CA LEU A 288 -4.80 -4.79 15.24
C LEU A 288 -5.24 -5.07 13.80
N ILE A 289 -6.09 -4.22 13.24
CA ILE A 289 -6.48 -4.28 11.83
C ILE A 289 -5.58 -3.34 11.02
N VAL A 290 -4.81 -3.90 10.10
CA VAL A 290 -3.92 -3.15 9.21
C VAL A 290 -4.47 -3.23 7.79
N LEU A 291 -4.92 -2.10 7.25
CA LEU A 291 -5.24 -1.99 5.83
C LEU A 291 -3.97 -1.62 5.05
N ALA A 292 -3.79 -2.21 3.89
CA ALA A 292 -2.74 -1.86 2.94
C ALA A 292 -3.36 -1.65 1.56
N PHE A 293 -3.19 -0.46 1.01
CA PHE A 293 -3.68 -0.07 -0.30
C PHE A 293 -2.77 1.01 -0.90
N HIS A 294 -2.97 1.37 -2.15
CA HIS A 294 -2.06 2.28 -2.83
C HIS A 294 -2.43 3.76 -2.62
N ILE A 295 -3.63 4.18 -3.02
CA ILE A 295 -4.08 5.57 -3.00
C ILE A 295 -4.54 5.98 -1.60
N PRO A 296 -4.03 7.08 -1.00
CA PRO A 296 -4.49 7.54 0.31
C PRO A 296 -5.98 7.87 0.36
N LEU A 297 -6.60 7.66 1.52
CA LEU A 297 -8.04 7.88 1.75
C LEU A 297 -8.49 9.35 1.64
N ASN A 298 -7.63 10.28 1.55
CA ASN A 298 -7.73 11.73 1.41
C ASN A 298 -9.15 12.33 1.53
N VAL A 299 -9.48 12.89 2.70
CA VAL A 299 -10.83 13.47 2.97
C VAL A 299 -11.00 14.89 2.43
N GLU A 300 -9.91 15.60 2.15
CA GLU A 300 -9.95 17.01 1.75
C GLU A 300 -10.20 17.17 0.25
N ASN A 301 -9.89 16.13 -0.53
CA ASN A 301 -10.06 16.13 -1.98
C ASN A 301 -10.87 14.93 -2.46
N ASN A 302 -12.21 15.10 -2.53
CA ASN A 302 -13.14 14.09 -3.00
C ASN A 302 -12.88 13.63 -4.45
N ALA A 303 -12.16 14.37 -5.25
CA ALA A 303 -11.76 13.96 -6.58
C ALA A 303 -10.69 12.86 -6.55
N SER A 304 -9.89 12.78 -5.48
CA SER A 304 -8.84 11.77 -5.34
C SER A 304 -9.35 10.43 -4.85
N PHE A 305 -10.36 10.42 -3.95
CA PHE A 305 -10.95 9.19 -3.42
C PHE A 305 -12.46 9.33 -3.24
N ARG A 306 -13.26 8.32 -3.60
CA ARG A 306 -14.72 8.34 -3.48
C ARG A 306 -15.14 8.34 -2.00
N ASN A 307 -15.94 9.34 -1.62
CA ASN A 307 -16.37 9.53 -0.24
C ASN A 307 -17.26 8.38 0.29
N GLU A 308 -18.17 7.89 -0.55
CA GLU A 308 -19.10 6.81 -0.20
C GLU A 308 -18.37 5.52 0.17
N ASP A 309 -17.31 5.17 -0.57
CA ASP A 309 -16.52 3.97 -0.31
C ASP A 309 -15.70 4.10 0.96
N ARG A 310 -15.04 5.27 1.13
CA ARG A 310 -14.31 5.57 2.35
C ARG A 310 -15.22 5.54 3.57
N GLN A 311 -16.43 6.10 3.48
CA GLN A 311 -17.36 6.09 4.61
C GLN A 311 -17.80 4.68 4.96
N ARG A 312 -18.13 3.83 3.97
CA ARG A 312 -18.46 2.43 4.22
C ARG A 312 -17.27 1.68 4.86
N LEU A 313 -16.05 1.91 4.38
CA LEU A 313 -14.84 1.34 4.96
C LEU A 313 -14.66 1.78 6.41
N PHE A 314 -14.84 3.06 6.72
CA PHE A 314 -14.78 3.59 8.09
C PHE A 314 -15.84 2.95 9.00
N ASP A 315 -17.06 2.79 8.50
CA ASP A 315 -18.16 2.16 9.27
C ASP A 315 -17.86 0.68 9.58
N LEU A 316 -17.21 -0.05 8.67
CA LEU A 316 -16.78 -1.44 8.88
C LEU A 316 -15.63 -1.56 9.89
N LEU A 317 -14.73 -0.59 9.93
CA LEU A 317 -13.57 -0.58 10.84
C LEU A 317 -13.89 -0.01 12.22
N ALA A 318 -14.86 0.89 12.34
CA ALA A 318 -15.20 1.59 13.60
C ALA A 318 -15.39 0.68 14.82
N PRO A 319 -15.91 -0.58 14.70
CA PRO A 319 -16.03 -1.50 15.82
C PRO A 319 -14.70 -2.05 16.37
N TYR A 320 -13.55 -1.76 15.73
CA TYR A 320 -12.23 -2.24 16.13
C TYR A 320 -11.46 -1.12 16.83
N ALA A 321 -10.94 -1.43 18.03
CA ALA A 321 -10.24 -0.43 18.85
C ALA A 321 -8.86 -0.04 18.30
N ASN A 322 -8.23 -0.91 17.49
CA ASN A 322 -6.89 -0.73 16.98
C ASN A 322 -6.91 -0.89 15.46
N THR A 323 -6.76 0.20 14.75
CA THR A 323 -6.80 0.24 13.28
C THR A 323 -5.66 1.11 12.73
N LEU A 324 -5.12 0.70 11.60
CA LEU A 324 -4.06 1.38 10.87
C LEU A 324 -4.31 1.22 9.38
N SER A 325 -4.06 2.26 8.59
CA SER A 325 -3.94 2.17 7.13
C SER A 325 -2.52 2.52 6.68
N LEU A 326 -2.06 1.80 5.67
CA LEU A 326 -0.80 2.05 4.96
C LEU A 326 -1.13 2.40 3.52
N SER A 327 -0.63 3.53 3.05
CA SER A 327 -0.76 3.99 1.65
C SER A 327 0.55 4.55 1.12
N ALA A 328 0.60 4.84 -0.19
CA ALA A 328 1.77 5.38 -0.87
C ALA A 328 1.36 6.38 -1.97
N HIS A 329 1.71 6.18 -3.25
CA HIS A 329 1.20 6.93 -4.41
C HIS A 329 1.67 8.38 -4.56
N THR A 330 1.83 9.12 -3.47
CA THR A 330 1.97 10.58 -3.52
C THR A 330 3.40 11.07 -3.76
N HIS A 331 4.38 10.21 -3.57
CA HIS A 331 5.83 10.54 -3.55
C HIS A 331 6.15 11.66 -2.55
N TYR A 332 5.50 11.60 -1.38
CA TYR A 332 5.83 12.34 -0.17
C TYR A 332 5.32 11.59 1.06
N GLN A 333 5.78 11.95 2.26
CA GLN A 333 5.31 11.33 3.50
C GLN A 333 4.23 12.15 4.17
N GLN A 334 3.23 11.47 4.76
CA GLN A 334 2.21 12.15 5.54
C GLN A 334 1.59 11.23 6.59
N GLN A 335 1.38 11.77 7.79
CA GLN A 335 0.63 11.12 8.87
C GLN A 335 -0.77 11.72 8.91
N ASN A 336 -1.79 10.93 8.61
CA ASN A 336 -3.18 11.34 8.59
C ASN A 336 -3.94 10.73 9.78
N PHE A 337 -4.75 11.55 10.47
CA PHE A 337 -5.56 11.09 11.60
C PHE A 337 -7.02 11.44 11.34
N TYR A 338 -7.83 10.42 11.08
CA TYR A 338 -9.25 10.57 10.80
C TYR A 338 -10.05 10.50 12.10
N THR A 339 -10.91 11.50 12.30
CA THR A 339 -11.76 11.67 13.48
C THR A 339 -13.21 11.84 13.05
N GLU A 340 -14.11 12.12 13.99
CA GLU A 340 -15.53 12.35 13.72
C GLU A 340 -15.77 13.44 12.63
N LYS A 341 -14.97 14.50 12.62
CA LYS A 341 -15.05 15.55 11.57
C LYS A 341 -14.80 15.03 10.15
N HIS A 342 -14.18 13.84 10.03
CA HIS A 342 -13.89 13.17 8.76
C HIS A 342 -14.84 12.00 8.48
N GLY A 343 -15.87 11.80 9.32
CA GLY A 343 -16.81 10.68 9.24
C GLY A 343 -16.36 9.40 9.96
N TRP A 344 -15.21 9.43 10.66
CA TRP A 344 -14.75 8.30 11.47
C TRP A 344 -15.54 8.19 12.76
N LYS A 345 -16.03 6.98 13.10
CA LYS A 345 -16.89 6.72 14.27
C LYS A 345 -16.23 5.84 15.34
N GLY A 346 -14.98 5.44 15.14
CA GLY A 346 -14.25 4.64 16.12
C GLY A 346 -13.83 5.45 17.34
N GLU A 347 -13.54 4.77 18.45
CA GLU A 347 -13.19 5.38 19.74
C GLU A 347 -11.90 6.22 19.67
N LYS A 348 -10.88 5.73 18.95
CA LYS A 348 -9.61 6.44 18.72
C LYS A 348 -9.56 6.93 17.27
N PRO A 349 -8.83 8.01 16.97
CA PRO A 349 -8.60 8.41 15.58
C PRO A 349 -8.04 7.26 14.75
N HIS A 350 -8.55 7.07 13.53
CA HIS A 350 -7.95 6.15 12.60
C HIS A 350 -6.68 6.77 12.02
N HIS A 351 -5.56 6.08 12.15
CA HIS A 351 -4.28 6.52 11.61
C HIS A 351 -4.05 5.92 10.22
N GLU A 352 -3.72 6.78 9.26
CA GLU A 352 -3.19 6.38 7.97
C GLU A 352 -1.78 6.96 7.83
N TYR A 353 -0.80 6.10 7.56
CA TYR A 353 0.53 6.49 7.18
C TYR A 353 0.70 6.38 5.67
N ASN A 354 0.79 7.53 4.99
CA ASN A 354 1.22 7.61 3.60
C ASN A 354 2.75 7.54 3.58
N VAL A 355 3.27 6.39 3.19
CA VAL A 355 4.67 6.02 3.34
C VAL A 355 5.52 6.66 2.25
N GLY A 356 6.73 7.08 2.60
CA GLY A 356 7.72 7.51 1.62
C GLY A 356 8.13 6.41 0.65
N THR A 357 8.47 6.82 -0.57
CA THR A 357 8.70 5.92 -1.70
C THR A 357 10.16 5.45 -1.80
N THR A 358 10.34 4.23 -2.25
CA THR A 358 11.65 3.63 -2.51
C THR A 358 12.28 4.15 -3.80
N SER A 359 11.47 4.60 -4.76
CA SER A 359 11.92 5.33 -5.96
C SER A 359 12.24 6.80 -5.69
N GLY A 360 11.83 7.33 -4.51
CA GLY A 360 11.90 8.76 -4.22
C GLY A 360 11.04 9.56 -5.19
N ASP A 361 11.61 10.56 -5.85
CA ASP A 361 10.97 11.30 -6.95
C ASP A 361 11.30 10.62 -8.30
N TRP A 362 10.77 9.40 -8.52
CA TRP A 362 10.93 8.63 -9.78
C TRP A 362 12.39 8.56 -10.26
N TYR A 363 13.32 8.20 -9.38
CA TYR A 363 14.75 8.08 -9.69
C TYR A 363 15.38 9.35 -10.32
N SER A 364 14.94 10.52 -9.87
CA SER A 364 15.47 11.82 -10.31
C SER A 364 16.67 12.28 -9.47
N GLY A 365 17.24 13.44 -9.79
CA GLY A 365 18.36 14.04 -9.07
C GLY A 365 19.72 13.57 -9.57
N ILE A 366 20.76 14.07 -8.93
CA ILE A 366 22.16 13.76 -9.29
C ILE A 366 22.52 12.32 -8.92
N LEU A 367 23.42 11.74 -9.70
CA LEU A 367 23.95 10.40 -9.41
C LEU A 367 24.94 10.46 -8.25
N ASN A 368 24.78 9.58 -7.27
CA ASN A 368 25.74 9.37 -6.19
C ASN A 368 26.99 8.61 -6.68
N ALA A 369 27.96 8.36 -5.80
CA ALA A 369 29.19 7.63 -6.14
C ALA A 369 28.97 6.18 -6.63
N LYS A 370 27.77 5.61 -6.40
CA LYS A 370 27.36 4.28 -6.88
C LYS A 370 26.66 4.35 -8.24
N GLY A 371 26.53 5.53 -8.84
CA GLY A 371 25.77 5.75 -10.07
C GLY A 371 24.23 5.68 -9.88
N ILE A 372 23.75 5.83 -8.65
CA ILE A 372 22.32 5.76 -8.31
C ILE A 372 21.81 7.19 -8.05
N PRO A 373 20.65 7.59 -8.61
CA PRO A 373 20.07 8.91 -8.36
C PRO A 373 19.75 9.16 -6.87
N THR A 374 19.97 10.39 -6.41
CA THR A 374 19.65 10.81 -5.02
C THR A 374 18.18 10.68 -4.72
N SER A 375 17.34 11.08 -5.66
CA SER A 375 15.90 10.87 -5.69
C SER A 375 15.18 11.33 -4.42
N THR A 376 15.41 12.58 -4.01
CA THR A 376 14.67 13.20 -2.90
C THR A 376 13.21 13.35 -3.30
N MET A 377 12.27 12.98 -2.40
CA MET A 377 10.84 13.16 -2.62
C MET A 377 10.45 14.64 -2.65
N ARG A 378 9.32 14.93 -3.26
CA ARG A 378 8.83 16.28 -3.57
C ARG A 378 8.59 17.18 -2.33
N ASP A 379 8.44 16.59 -1.15
CA ASP A 379 8.32 17.26 0.16
C ASP A 379 9.68 17.48 0.88
N GLY A 380 10.79 17.11 0.21
CA GLY A 380 12.14 17.19 0.75
C GLY A 380 12.58 15.96 1.56
N THR A 381 11.75 14.92 1.67
CA THR A 381 12.16 13.66 2.32
C THR A 381 13.08 12.86 1.40
N PRO A 382 14.28 12.46 1.85
CA PRO A 382 15.13 11.57 1.06
C PRO A 382 14.47 10.21 0.85
N LYS A 383 14.74 9.53 -0.29
CA LYS A 383 14.20 8.19 -0.55
C LYS A 383 14.58 7.21 0.56
N GLY A 384 13.67 6.30 0.84
CA GLY A 384 13.83 5.34 1.91
C GLY A 384 12.69 4.34 1.98
N TYR A 385 12.56 3.70 3.12
CA TYR A 385 11.50 2.74 3.40
C TYR A 385 11.10 2.78 4.87
N ALA A 386 9.87 2.39 5.16
CA ALA A 386 9.43 2.26 6.53
C ALA A 386 9.66 0.84 7.08
N ILE A 387 9.84 0.75 8.38
CA ILE A 387 9.79 -0.48 9.16
C ILE A 387 8.63 -0.32 10.14
N LEU A 388 7.59 -1.13 9.95
CA LEU A 388 6.47 -1.26 10.86
C LEU A 388 6.86 -2.24 11.96
N ALA A 389 6.91 -1.79 13.21
CA ALA A 389 7.07 -2.65 14.37
C ALA A 389 5.72 -2.81 15.07
N ILE A 390 5.35 -4.05 15.37
CA ILE A 390 4.10 -4.42 16.04
C ILE A 390 4.45 -5.07 17.38
N ASP A 391 3.75 -4.67 18.43
CA ASP A 391 3.78 -5.26 19.75
C ASP A 391 2.35 -5.56 20.18
N ASP A 392 1.95 -6.82 20.00
CA ASP A 392 0.58 -7.31 20.15
C ASP A 392 -0.41 -6.56 19.24
N ASN A 393 -1.20 -5.64 19.75
CA ASN A 393 -2.14 -4.81 19.00
C ASN A 393 -1.73 -3.32 18.90
N LYS A 394 -0.48 -3.02 19.24
CA LYS A 394 0.13 -1.69 19.11
C LYS A 394 1.16 -1.71 17.98
N TYR A 395 1.46 -0.52 17.47
CA TYR A 395 2.47 -0.38 16.41
C TYR A 395 3.31 0.89 16.59
N THR A 396 4.48 0.86 15.98
CA THR A 396 5.36 2.02 15.79
C THR A 396 5.99 1.96 14.40
N PHE A 397 6.49 3.10 13.91
CA PHE A 397 7.23 3.17 12.65
C PHE A 397 8.64 3.68 12.86
N ASN A 398 9.58 3.15 12.07
CA ASN A 398 10.83 3.80 11.75
C ASN A 398 10.86 4.09 10.25
N TYR A 399 11.39 5.25 9.85
CA TYR A 399 11.70 5.54 8.45
C TYR A 399 13.21 5.48 8.27
N LYS A 400 13.66 4.57 7.42
CA LYS A 400 15.09 4.41 7.11
C LYS A 400 15.40 5.13 5.80
N VAL A 401 16.18 6.20 5.89
CA VAL A 401 16.74 6.87 4.72
C VAL A 401 17.90 6.03 4.17
N VAL A 402 17.86 5.72 2.89
CA VAL A 402 18.89 4.93 2.21
C VAL A 402 20.24 5.65 2.27
N ASP A 403 21.32 4.89 2.45
CA ASP A 403 22.70 5.39 2.57
C ASP A 403 22.95 6.34 3.78
N GLN A 404 22.04 6.42 4.76
CA GLN A 404 22.19 7.21 5.98
C GLN A 404 22.25 6.32 7.23
N ALA A 405 22.62 6.89 8.37
CA ALA A 405 22.55 6.20 9.66
C ALA A 405 21.11 5.82 10.03
N ASP A 406 20.91 4.81 10.89
CA ASP A 406 19.58 4.31 11.25
C ASP A 406 18.76 5.31 12.06
N ASP A 407 19.41 6.22 12.74
CA ASP A 407 18.83 7.30 13.56
C ASP A 407 18.67 8.63 12.81
N TYR A 408 18.98 8.67 11.50
CA TYR A 408 18.81 9.87 10.68
C TYR A 408 17.33 10.13 10.39
N ALA A 409 16.70 10.91 11.24
CA ALA A 409 15.25 11.22 11.20
C ALA A 409 14.94 12.68 10.87
N ILE A 410 15.92 13.59 10.92
CA ILE A 410 15.73 15.03 10.73
C ILE A 410 16.80 15.56 9.77
N ALA A 411 16.37 16.13 8.65
CA ALA A 411 17.23 16.90 7.76
C ALA A 411 17.24 18.38 8.13
N LEU A 412 18.43 18.99 8.22
CA LEU A 412 18.59 20.40 8.58
C LEU A 412 19.09 21.21 7.38
N PHE A 413 18.37 22.28 7.05
CA PHE A 413 18.76 23.25 6.04
C PHE A 413 18.89 24.65 6.62
N GLY A 414 19.92 25.38 6.24
CA GLY A 414 20.16 26.76 6.64
C GLY A 414 21.61 27.16 6.37
N PRO A 415 21.99 28.43 6.65
CA PRO A 415 23.33 28.91 6.38
C PRO A 415 24.36 28.21 7.26
N SER A 416 25.58 28.02 6.72
CA SER A 416 26.74 27.61 7.51
C SER A 416 27.58 28.82 7.97
N VAL A 417 27.49 29.96 7.27
CA VAL A 417 28.19 31.19 7.61
C VAL A 417 27.23 32.37 7.45
N VAL A 418 27.19 33.26 8.42
CA VAL A 418 26.37 34.48 8.39
C VAL A 418 27.14 35.69 8.93
N LYS A 419 26.92 36.88 8.37
CA LYS A 419 27.40 38.13 8.96
C LYS A 419 26.59 38.47 10.21
N GLN A 420 27.24 38.86 11.31
CA GLN A 420 26.62 39.19 12.58
C GLN A 420 25.49 40.22 12.43
N LYS A 421 25.71 41.27 11.64
CA LYS A 421 24.72 42.31 11.36
C LYS A 421 23.41 41.77 10.77
N TYR A 422 23.46 40.65 10.06
CA TYR A 422 22.32 40.08 9.34
C TYR A 422 21.84 38.75 9.92
N ALA A 423 22.43 38.23 10.99
CA ALA A 423 22.08 36.92 11.55
C ALA A 423 20.56 36.73 11.70
N GLY A 424 19.85 37.71 12.25
CA GLY A 424 18.39 37.65 12.41
C GLY A 424 17.55 37.71 11.13
N ARG A 425 18.17 37.70 9.94
CA ARG A 425 17.47 37.60 8.65
C ARG A 425 17.48 36.19 8.06
N TYR A 426 18.18 35.28 8.71
CA TYR A 426 18.32 33.90 8.25
C TYR A 426 17.47 32.97 9.09
N SER A 427 17.10 31.86 8.49
CA SER A 427 16.35 30.80 9.16
C SER A 427 17.06 29.46 9.02
N VAL A 428 16.81 28.56 9.98
CA VAL A 428 17.14 27.15 9.89
C VAL A 428 15.84 26.36 9.82
N PHE A 429 15.80 25.41 8.92
CA PHE A 429 14.66 24.53 8.68
C PHE A 429 15.01 23.11 9.13
N ALA A 430 14.05 22.45 9.74
CA ALA A 430 14.13 21.06 10.14
C ALA A 430 12.99 20.29 9.44
N ASN A 431 13.35 19.37 8.55
CA ASN A 431 12.43 18.44 7.95
C ASN A 431 12.49 17.14 8.77
N PHE A 432 11.44 16.88 9.58
CA PHE A 432 11.33 15.69 10.43
C PHE A 432 10.46 14.66 9.75
N PHE A 433 11.05 13.59 9.19
CA PHE A 433 10.40 12.70 8.22
C PHE A 433 9.16 11.99 8.74
N LEU A 434 9.12 11.58 10.02
CA LEU A 434 7.93 10.98 10.66
C LEU A 434 7.02 12.01 11.34
N GLY A 435 7.32 13.30 11.16
CA GLY A 435 6.59 14.36 11.83
C GLY A 435 5.13 14.48 11.40
N SER A 436 4.30 14.92 12.30
CA SER A 436 2.87 15.16 12.12
C SER A 436 2.47 16.58 12.54
N ALA A 437 1.25 16.97 12.24
CA ALA A 437 0.71 18.28 12.66
C ALA A 437 0.66 18.43 14.19
N ASN A 438 0.68 17.35 14.94
CA ASN A 438 0.57 17.33 16.40
C ASN A 438 1.92 17.38 17.11
N ASP A 439 3.04 17.23 16.37
CA ASP A 439 4.36 17.14 16.96
C ASP A 439 4.95 18.51 17.28
N GLN A 440 5.73 18.58 18.34
CA GLN A 440 6.44 19.76 18.73
C GLN A 440 7.95 19.53 18.62
N ILE A 441 8.62 20.37 17.83
CA ILE A 441 10.06 20.38 17.69
C ILE A 441 10.63 21.55 18.47
N ARG A 442 11.68 21.30 19.22
CA ARG A 442 12.39 22.32 20.00
C ARG A 442 13.84 22.43 19.56
N TYR A 443 14.43 23.60 19.80
CA TYR A 443 15.82 23.89 19.51
C TYR A 443 16.49 24.59 20.68
N ARG A 444 17.81 24.49 20.73
CA ARG A 444 18.65 25.38 21.55
C ARG A 444 19.88 25.79 20.77
N ILE A 445 20.36 27.00 21.01
CA ILE A 445 21.62 27.50 20.45
C ILE A 445 22.66 27.50 21.56
N ASP A 446 23.77 26.83 21.31
CA ASP A 446 24.80 26.54 22.31
C ASP A 446 24.16 25.80 23.51
N ASN A 447 24.47 26.20 24.72
CA ASN A 447 23.90 25.61 25.93
C ASN A 447 22.76 26.44 26.54
N LYS A 448 22.06 27.25 25.72
CA LYS A 448 20.91 28.06 26.19
C LYS A 448 19.67 27.21 26.39
N GLU A 449 18.59 27.84 26.85
CA GLU A 449 17.29 27.20 27.05
C GLU A 449 16.69 26.70 25.75
N TRP A 450 15.93 25.61 25.84
CA TRP A 450 15.15 25.06 24.75
C TRP A 450 13.99 25.99 24.39
N LYS A 451 13.77 26.15 23.09
CA LYS A 451 12.65 26.93 22.51
C LYS A 451 11.95 26.11 21.45
N THR A 452 10.66 26.35 21.24
CA THR A 452 9.87 25.67 20.22
C THR A 452 10.14 26.26 18.83
N MET A 453 10.28 25.42 17.82
CA MET A 453 10.28 25.79 16.41
C MET A 453 8.84 26.00 15.90
N GLN A 454 8.68 26.84 14.90
CA GLN A 454 7.39 27.05 14.24
C GLN A 454 7.17 25.99 13.15
N ARG A 455 6.09 25.20 13.23
CA ARG A 455 5.66 24.36 12.10
C ARG A 455 5.17 25.26 10.96
N ILE A 456 5.57 24.93 9.74
CA ILE A 456 5.18 25.64 8.52
C ILE A 456 4.80 24.64 7.43
N GLU A 457 3.93 25.06 6.53
CA GLU A 457 3.54 24.26 5.35
C GLU A 457 3.96 25.02 4.09
N THR A 458 5.16 24.74 3.64
CA THR A 458 5.76 25.30 2.43
C THR A 458 6.67 24.25 1.79
N GLU A 459 7.15 24.55 0.59
CA GLU A 459 8.15 23.74 -0.09
C GLU A 459 9.44 23.67 0.74
N ASP A 460 10.06 22.49 0.82
CA ASP A 460 11.33 22.32 1.54
C ASP A 460 12.46 23.11 0.86
N PRO A 461 13.17 24.01 1.59
CA PRO A 461 14.19 24.85 0.98
C PRO A 461 15.43 24.07 0.49
N ALA A 462 15.72 22.88 1.04
CA ALA A 462 16.80 22.02 0.56
C ALA A 462 16.43 21.44 -0.81
N TYR A 463 15.20 20.96 -0.95
CA TYR A 463 14.67 20.48 -2.22
C TYR A 463 14.58 21.59 -3.26
N MET A 464 14.11 22.79 -2.87
CA MET A 464 14.08 23.95 -3.77
C MET A 464 15.49 24.34 -4.25
N LYS A 465 16.51 24.24 -3.40
CA LYS A 465 17.90 24.45 -3.80
C LYS A 465 18.34 23.42 -4.84
N GLU A 466 17.95 22.17 -4.70
CA GLU A 466 18.22 21.11 -5.67
C GLU A 466 17.56 21.42 -7.03
N LEU A 467 16.28 21.80 -7.06
CA LEU A 467 15.58 22.22 -8.27
C LEU A 467 16.27 23.39 -8.97
N LEU A 468 16.64 24.43 -8.23
CA LEU A 468 17.29 25.62 -8.77
C LEU A 468 18.69 25.30 -9.34
N ALA A 469 19.35 24.25 -8.87
CA ALA A 469 20.62 23.81 -9.46
C ALA A 469 20.45 23.27 -10.87
N TYR A 470 19.31 22.65 -11.19
CA TYR A 470 18.94 22.25 -12.56
C TYR A 470 18.44 23.45 -13.38
N ASP A 471 17.50 24.23 -12.84
CA ASP A 471 16.82 25.29 -13.59
C ASP A 471 17.74 26.49 -13.90
N GLY A 472 18.73 26.76 -13.06
CA GLY A 472 19.73 27.80 -13.24
C GLY A 472 21.02 27.35 -13.91
N ALA A 473 21.12 26.08 -14.33
CA ALA A 473 22.34 25.53 -14.91
C ALA A 473 22.63 26.12 -16.29
N THR A 474 23.91 26.40 -16.57
CA THR A 474 24.38 26.85 -17.91
C THR A 474 24.87 25.69 -18.78
N ALA A 475 24.88 24.45 -18.23
CA ALA A 475 25.18 23.21 -18.91
C ALA A 475 24.28 22.11 -18.38
N LEU A 476 24.15 20.99 -19.12
CA LEU A 476 23.33 19.85 -18.65
C LEU A 476 23.86 19.31 -17.32
N VAL A 477 22.98 19.25 -16.32
CA VAL A 477 23.24 18.57 -15.06
C VAL A 477 23.01 17.06 -15.25
N PRO A 478 23.94 16.19 -14.87
CA PRO A 478 23.74 14.75 -14.95
C PRO A 478 22.55 14.28 -14.11
N GLY A 479 21.79 13.33 -14.63
CA GLY A 479 20.59 12.80 -14.00
C GLY A 479 19.32 13.53 -14.46
N ARG A 480 18.17 12.99 -14.05
CA ARG A 480 16.86 13.56 -14.35
C ARG A 480 16.57 14.73 -13.40
N ARG A 481 16.11 15.88 -13.96
CA ARG A 481 15.62 16.98 -13.13
C ARG A 481 14.49 16.48 -12.20
N PRO A 482 14.56 16.76 -10.89
CA PRO A 482 13.47 16.42 -9.96
C PRO A 482 12.16 17.14 -10.33
N SER A 483 11.04 16.54 -9.93
CA SER A 483 9.70 17.12 -10.12
C SER A 483 9.53 18.40 -9.30
N ASN A 484 8.50 19.19 -9.61
CA ASN A 484 8.23 20.38 -8.83
C ASN A 484 7.88 20.04 -7.38
N ALA A 485 8.37 20.86 -6.46
CA ALA A 485 8.13 20.71 -5.03
C ALA A 485 6.65 20.75 -4.67
N VAL A 486 6.30 20.07 -3.59
CA VAL A 486 5.03 20.19 -2.89
C VAL A 486 5.27 20.75 -1.49
N LYS A 487 4.23 21.27 -0.85
CA LYS A 487 4.31 21.71 0.54
C LYS A 487 4.54 20.50 1.44
N SER A 488 5.57 20.57 2.28
CA SER A 488 5.84 19.56 3.29
C SER A 488 4.90 19.72 4.49
N ALA A 489 4.30 18.62 4.94
CA ALA A 489 3.46 18.58 6.13
C ALA A 489 4.27 18.48 7.44
N HIS A 490 5.58 18.21 7.35
CA HIS A 490 6.47 17.91 8.46
C HIS A 490 7.75 18.76 8.44
N LEU A 491 7.58 20.08 8.18
CA LEU A 491 8.66 21.06 8.13
C LEU A 491 8.51 22.10 9.26
N TRP A 492 9.61 22.37 9.96
CA TRP A 492 9.68 23.37 11.02
C TRP A 492 10.76 24.40 10.73
N LYS A 493 10.52 25.63 11.22
CA LYS A 493 11.36 26.80 10.99
C LYS A 493 11.81 27.40 12.31
N LEU A 494 13.07 27.78 12.35
CA LEU A 494 13.69 28.62 13.37
C LEU A 494 14.21 29.89 12.70
N ASP A 495 13.73 31.07 13.08
CA ASP A 495 14.37 32.32 12.72
C ASP A 495 15.55 32.59 13.67
N LEU A 496 16.77 32.76 13.11
CA LEU A 496 17.97 32.96 13.92
C LEU A 496 17.87 34.25 14.74
N PRO A 497 18.16 34.21 16.04
CA PRO A 497 18.28 35.43 16.84
C PRO A 497 19.55 36.20 16.47
N LYS A 498 19.73 37.37 17.03
CA LYS A 498 21.03 38.07 17.02
C LYS A 498 22.07 37.21 17.77
N LEU A 499 23.14 36.84 17.07
CA LEU A 499 24.23 36.04 17.59
C LEU A 499 25.52 36.90 17.61
N LYS A 500 26.42 36.64 18.56
CA LYS A 500 27.78 37.23 18.58
C LYS A 500 28.63 36.57 17.50
N ALA A 501 29.71 37.24 17.11
CA ALA A 501 30.71 36.62 16.24
C ALA A 501 31.31 35.38 16.91
N GLY A 502 31.53 34.31 16.15
CA GLY A 502 32.03 33.03 16.62
C GLY A 502 31.26 31.84 16.06
N LYS A 503 31.64 30.63 16.48
CA LYS A 503 30.93 29.38 16.13
C LYS A 503 29.78 29.14 17.10
N HIS A 504 28.66 28.72 16.58
CA HIS A 504 27.45 28.39 17.33
C HIS A 504 26.95 27.03 16.90
N SER A 505 26.49 26.24 17.87
CA SER A 505 25.87 24.95 17.63
C SER A 505 24.35 25.04 17.88
N ILE A 506 23.56 24.61 16.90
CA ILE A 506 22.10 24.57 16.98
C ILE A 506 21.70 23.12 17.13
N ALA A 507 21.29 22.73 18.35
CA ALA A 507 20.71 21.42 18.61
C ALA A 507 19.20 21.47 18.40
N ILE A 508 18.67 20.48 17.66
CA ILE A 508 17.24 20.27 17.41
C ILE A 508 16.83 18.97 18.09
N GLU A 509 15.65 18.97 18.69
CA GLU A 509 15.04 17.78 19.30
C GLU A 509 13.57 17.70 18.90
N ALA A 510 13.16 16.54 18.40
CA ALA A 510 11.79 16.19 18.07
C ALA A 510 11.36 14.98 18.88
N VAL A 511 10.13 15.01 19.41
CA VAL A 511 9.49 13.83 20.00
C VAL A 511 8.41 13.38 19.04
N ASP A 512 8.49 12.14 18.57
CA ASP A 512 7.51 11.58 17.64
C ASP A 512 6.21 11.15 18.36
N MET A 513 5.20 10.81 17.57
CA MET A 513 3.89 10.35 18.07
C MET A 513 3.96 9.09 18.95
N PHE A 514 5.09 8.39 18.96
CA PHE A 514 5.34 7.19 19.78
C PHE A 514 6.15 7.50 21.05
N GLY A 515 6.44 8.78 21.31
CA GLY A 515 7.19 9.25 22.48
C GLY A 515 8.71 9.08 22.38
N ARG A 516 9.27 8.77 21.20
CA ARG A 516 10.72 8.63 20.99
C ARG A 516 11.35 9.96 20.63
N THR A 517 12.53 10.21 21.17
CA THR A 517 13.29 11.44 20.94
C THR A 517 14.27 11.26 19.78
N HIS A 518 14.22 12.18 18.83
CA HIS A 518 15.13 12.30 17.68
C HIS A 518 15.90 13.60 17.79
N THR A 519 17.19 13.60 17.44
CA THR A 519 18.05 14.77 17.55
C THR A 519 18.82 15.02 16.27
N ALA A 520 19.09 16.30 15.98
CA ALA A 520 19.99 16.72 14.92
C ALA A 520 20.75 17.98 15.35
N THR A 521 21.95 18.19 14.80
CA THR A 521 22.78 19.36 15.13
C THR A 521 23.30 20.03 13.87
N LYS A 522 23.30 21.35 13.88
CA LYS A 522 23.85 22.19 12.81
C LYS A 522 24.82 23.22 13.37
N GLU A 523 26.01 23.27 12.83
CA GLU A 523 27.00 24.31 13.14
C GLU A 523 26.79 25.53 12.23
N ILE A 524 26.93 26.74 12.81
CA ILE A 524 26.90 28.02 12.11
C ILE A 524 28.08 28.88 12.59
N GLU A 525 28.79 29.47 11.66
CA GLU A 525 29.83 30.48 11.95
C GLU A 525 29.25 31.89 11.72
N VAL A 526 29.34 32.73 12.75
CA VAL A 526 28.95 34.14 12.68
C VAL A 526 30.20 34.97 12.53
N VAL A 527 30.36 35.66 11.40
CA VAL A 527 31.49 36.54 11.09
C VAL A 527 31.07 38.01 11.26
N GLU A 528 32.01 38.89 11.59
CA GLU A 528 31.76 40.34 11.74
C GLU A 528 31.21 41.05 10.50
#